data_d3f10956682de0cca94e5307a32d3b4f
#
_entry.id   d3f10956682de0cca94e5307a32d3b4f
#
_cell.length_a   1.000
_cell.length_b   1.000
_cell.length_c   1.000
_cell.angle_alpha   90.00
_cell.angle_beta   90.00
_cell.angle_gamma   90.00
#
_symmetry.space_group_name_H-M   'P 1'
#
loop_
_entity.id
_entity.type
_entity.pdbx_description
1 polymer ?
#
loop_
_entity_poly.entity_id
_entity_poly.type
_entity_poly.pdbx_seq_one_letter_code
_entity_poly.pdbx_strand_id
1 'polypeptide(L)'
;MDKSADIQLKKRVTCSFCVTLHRNLLYKMIDNTVFENKLAAYYTLGCKLNFAETSTIGKTLAAQGIRKVRNGEKADICVINTCSVTELADKKCRQAIRRISKQHPGAYMVVTGCYAQLKPEEVASIEGVDLVLGAEQKLDIVSYLNDFKKKNEGGAIVASKTK
;
A
#
# COMPACT_ATOMS: atom_id res chain seq x y z
N MET A 1 28.78 -31.95 -46.85
CA MET A 1 29.69 -32.21 -45.72
C MET A 1 30.42 -30.91 -45.46
N ASP A 2 29.90 -30.11 -44.54
CA ASP A 2 30.78 -29.24 -43.78
C ASP A 2 30.06 -28.81 -42.47
N LYS A 3 30.63 -29.24 -41.36
CA LYS A 3 30.14 -29.00 -40.00
C LYS A 3 31.01 -27.92 -39.36
N SER A 4 30.77 -26.66 -39.63
CA SER A 4 31.58 -25.63 -38.96
C SER A 4 30.94 -24.24 -38.91
N ALA A 5 29.62 -24.12 -38.65
CA ALA A 5 28.98 -22.82 -38.52
C ALA A 5 28.12 -22.64 -37.27
N ASP A 6 28.26 -23.46 -36.22
CA ASP A 6 27.37 -23.43 -35.05
C ASP A 6 28.08 -23.17 -33.70
N ILE A 7 29.22 -22.45 -33.68
CA ILE A 7 29.89 -22.10 -32.42
C ILE A 7 30.36 -20.65 -32.47
N GLN A 8 29.47 -19.69 -32.53
CA GLN A 8 29.83 -18.29 -32.23
C GLN A 8 28.62 -17.42 -31.80
N LEU A 9 27.73 -17.91 -30.94
CA LEU A 9 26.74 -17.01 -30.33
C LEU A 9 26.57 -17.28 -28.83
N LYS A 10 27.69 -17.27 -28.08
CA LYS A 10 27.69 -17.18 -26.62
C LYS A 10 28.71 -16.16 -26.17
N LYS A 11 28.55 -14.90 -26.55
CA LYS A 11 29.19 -13.79 -25.82
C LYS A 11 28.15 -13.11 -24.96
N ARG A 12 28.31 -13.37 -23.65
CA ARG A 12 27.63 -12.71 -22.54
C ARG A 12 27.64 -11.19 -22.70
N VAL A 13 26.49 -10.61 -22.97
CA VAL A 13 26.28 -9.18 -22.72
C VAL A 13 25.73 -9.08 -21.30
N THR A 14 26.59 -9.09 -20.32
CA THR A 14 26.28 -8.70 -18.96
C THR A 14 26.30 -7.17 -18.87
N CYS A 15 25.35 -6.50 -19.48
CA CYS A 15 25.16 -5.09 -19.27
C CYS A 15 24.29 -4.92 -18.00
N SER A 16 24.84 -4.29 -16.98
CA SER A 16 24.13 -3.93 -15.74
C SER A 16 22.81 -3.19 -16.03
N PHE A 17 22.74 -2.49 -17.15
CA PHE A 17 21.55 -1.79 -17.64
C PHE A 17 20.46 -2.76 -18.11
N CYS A 18 20.83 -3.91 -18.67
CA CYS A 18 19.88 -4.93 -19.14
C CYS A 18 19.20 -5.67 -17.97
N VAL A 19 19.93 -5.87 -16.87
CA VAL A 19 19.40 -6.50 -15.64
C VAL A 19 18.39 -5.58 -14.96
N THR A 20 18.63 -4.27 -14.96
CA THR A 20 17.71 -3.28 -14.38
C THR A 20 16.44 -3.13 -15.24
N LEU A 21 16.57 -3.17 -16.56
CA LEU A 21 15.43 -3.15 -17.49
C LEU A 21 14.61 -4.44 -17.37
N HIS A 22 15.26 -5.60 -17.23
CA HIS A 22 14.58 -6.89 -17.08
C HIS A 22 13.86 -7.00 -15.72
N ARG A 23 14.45 -6.43 -14.66
CA ARG A 23 13.81 -6.32 -13.35
C ARG A 23 12.60 -5.39 -13.37
N ASN A 24 12.66 -4.27 -14.10
CA ASN A 24 11.52 -3.37 -14.28
C ASN A 24 10.45 -3.95 -15.21
N LEU A 25 10.81 -4.75 -16.22
CA LEU A 25 9.84 -5.46 -17.06
C LEU A 25 9.18 -6.63 -16.32
N LEU A 26 9.93 -7.38 -15.50
CA LEU A 26 9.39 -8.43 -14.63
C LEU A 26 8.50 -7.84 -13.51
N TYR A 27 8.85 -6.66 -12.98
CA TYR A 27 7.99 -5.93 -12.04
C TYR A 27 6.68 -5.45 -12.72
N LYS A 28 6.72 -5.18 -14.02
CA LYS A 28 5.54 -4.80 -14.81
C LYS A 28 4.69 -6.00 -15.26
N MET A 29 5.23 -7.22 -15.17
CA MET A 29 4.54 -8.49 -15.40
C MET A 29 4.08 -9.17 -14.09
N ILE A 30 4.23 -8.53 -12.94
CA ILE A 30 3.52 -8.92 -11.71
C ILE A 30 2.04 -8.64 -11.99
N ASP A 31 1.33 -9.71 -12.08
CA ASP A 31 -0.07 -9.92 -12.36
C ASP A 31 -0.96 -8.77 -11.83
N ASN A 32 -1.23 -7.75 -12.65
CA ASN A 32 -2.14 -6.67 -12.31
C ASN A 32 -3.58 -7.18 -12.08
N THR A 33 -3.84 -8.45 -12.34
CA THR A 33 -5.14 -9.08 -12.12
C THR A 33 -5.57 -9.06 -10.66
N VAL A 34 -4.61 -9.03 -9.71
CA VAL A 34 -4.91 -8.94 -8.25
C VAL A 34 -5.60 -7.62 -7.90
N PHE A 35 -5.32 -6.56 -8.66
CA PHE A 35 -5.87 -5.21 -8.42
C PHE A 35 -7.08 -4.89 -9.31
N GLU A 36 -7.33 -5.68 -10.35
CA GLU A 36 -8.45 -5.45 -11.27
C GLU A 36 -9.79 -5.53 -10.52
N ASN A 37 -10.66 -4.55 -10.78
CA ASN A 37 -11.99 -4.41 -10.18
C ASN A 37 -12.02 -4.20 -8.65
N LYS A 38 -10.87 -3.94 -8.01
CA LYS A 38 -10.84 -3.61 -6.58
C LYS A 38 -11.30 -2.19 -6.31
N LEU A 39 -11.99 -2.02 -5.19
CA LEU A 39 -12.55 -0.75 -4.75
C LEU A 39 -11.83 -0.24 -3.51
N ALA A 40 -11.36 1.01 -3.56
CA ALA A 40 -10.70 1.64 -2.43
C ALA A 40 -11.53 2.79 -1.84
N ALA A 41 -11.68 2.78 -0.53
CA ALA A 41 -12.20 3.91 0.26
C ALA A 41 -11.03 4.67 0.89
N TYR A 42 -11.12 6.00 0.89
CA TYR A 42 -10.08 6.87 1.44
C TYR A 42 -10.66 7.74 2.55
N TYR A 43 -10.00 7.73 3.70
CA TYR A 43 -10.36 8.53 4.87
C TYR A 43 -9.16 9.37 5.29
N THR A 44 -9.35 10.67 5.43
CA THR A 44 -8.30 11.59 5.85
C THR A 44 -8.68 12.23 7.18
N LEU A 45 -7.84 12.00 8.17
CA LEU A 45 -7.99 12.56 9.51
C LEU A 45 -6.81 13.51 9.74
N GLY A 46 -7.03 14.81 9.69
CA GLY A 46 -5.96 15.75 9.97
C GLY A 46 -5.93 17.01 9.08
N CYS A 47 -4.73 17.42 8.69
CA CYS A 47 -4.47 18.70 8.05
C CYS A 47 -4.53 18.66 6.52
N LYS A 48 -4.32 19.83 5.88
CA LYS A 48 -4.28 19.94 4.42
C LYS A 48 -3.22 19.04 3.76
N LEU A 49 -2.08 18.82 4.43
CA LEU A 49 -1.03 17.93 3.94
C LEU A 49 -1.54 16.48 3.82
N ASN A 50 -2.23 15.97 4.85
CA ASN A 50 -2.83 14.64 4.82
C ASN A 50 -3.81 14.48 3.65
N PHE A 51 -4.58 15.52 3.31
CA PHE A 51 -5.47 15.49 2.14
C PHE A 51 -4.71 15.39 0.82
N ALA A 52 -3.64 16.17 0.65
CA ALA A 52 -2.79 16.12 -0.55
C ALA A 52 -2.14 14.74 -0.70
N GLU A 53 -1.61 14.17 0.39
CA GLU A 53 -1.01 12.84 0.42
C GLU A 53 -2.04 11.75 0.09
N THR A 54 -3.24 11.79 0.68
CA THR A 54 -4.32 10.85 0.37
C THR A 54 -4.72 10.94 -1.10
N SER A 55 -4.74 12.15 -1.68
CA SER A 55 -5.00 12.33 -3.10
C SER A 55 -3.92 11.68 -3.97
N THR A 56 -2.65 11.81 -3.59
CA THR A 56 -1.53 11.16 -4.28
C THR A 56 -1.62 9.64 -4.20
N ILE A 57 -1.88 9.09 -3.01
CA ILE A 57 -2.11 7.65 -2.81
C ILE A 57 -3.26 7.17 -3.70
N GLY A 58 -4.36 7.92 -3.75
CA GLY A 58 -5.51 7.59 -4.59
C GLY A 58 -5.17 7.53 -6.08
N LYS A 59 -4.34 8.47 -6.58
CA LYS A 59 -3.86 8.45 -7.97
C LYS A 59 -2.95 7.25 -8.25
N THR A 60 -2.06 6.94 -7.31
CA THR A 60 -1.16 5.77 -7.42
C THR A 60 -1.95 4.46 -7.50
N LEU A 61 -2.95 4.28 -6.63
CA LEU A 61 -3.81 3.09 -6.65
C LEU A 61 -4.71 3.03 -7.90
N ALA A 62 -5.21 4.18 -8.36
CA ALA A 62 -5.99 4.26 -9.59
C ALA A 62 -5.16 3.86 -10.84
N ALA A 63 -3.88 4.21 -10.87
CA ALA A 63 -2.96 3.79 -11.94
C ALA A 63 -2.74 2.27 -11.97
N GLN A 64 -3.01 1.55 -10.87
CA GLN A 64 -2.98 0.09 -10.78
C GLN A 64 -4.35 -0.56 -11.04
N GLY A 65 -5.37 0.21 -11.44
CA GLY A 65 -6.70 -0.31 -11.72
C GLY A 65 -7.65 -0.34 -10.52
N ILE A 66 -7.21 0.13 -9.33
CA ILE A 66 -8.06 0.18 -8.14
C ILE A 66 -8.93 1.43 -8.19
N ARG A 67 -10.23 1.24 -8.30
CA ARG A 67 -11.20 2.34 -8.42
C ARG A 67 -11.62 2.86 -7.03
N LYS A 68 -11.84 4.17 -6.92
CA LYS A 68 -12.45 4.75 -5.71
C LYS A 68 -13.91 4.31 -5.59
N VAL A 69 -14.34 3.90 -4.38
CA VAL A 69 -15.74 3.58 -4.08
C VAL A 69 -16.67 4.76 -4.37
N ARG A 70 -17.86 4.46 -4.84
CA ARG A 70 -19.00 5.38 -4.95
C ARG A 70 -19.96 5.14 -3.79
N ASN A 71 -20.96 6.03 -3.64
CA ASN A 71 -21.94 5.90 -2.58
C ASN A 71 -22.67 4.53 -2.67
N GLY A 72 -22.67 3.81 -1.53
CA GLY A 72 -23.33 2.51 -1.41
C GLY A 72 -22.45 1.29 -1.81
N GLU A 73 -21.28 1.49 -2.40
CA GLU A 73 -20.36 0.40 -2.72
C GLU A 73 -19.54 -0.03 -1.48
N LYS A 74 -19.24 -1.31 -1.39
CA LYS A 74 -18.33 -1.86 -0.37
C LYS A 74 -16.90 -1.72 -0.86
N ALA A 75 -16.01 -1.26 0.02
CA ALA A 75 -14.58 -1.21 -0.28
C ALA A 75 -13.94 -2.58 -0.09
N ASP A 76 -12.98 -2.92 -0.97
CA ASP A 76 -12.02 -4.02 -0.77
C ASP A 76 -10.83 -3.55 0.05
N ILE A 77 -10.48 -2.24 -0.06
CA ILE A 77 -9.35 -1.62 0.62
C ILE A 77 -9.83 -0.32 1.26
N CYS A 78 -9.44 -0.10 2.51
CA CYS A 78 -9.63 1.17 3.19
C CYS A 78 -8.28 1.78 3.53
N VAL A 79 -8.00 2.97 3.01
CA VAL A 79 -6.79 3.74 3.33
C VAL A 79 -7.16 4.88 4.27
N ILE A 80 -6.58 4.87 5.48
CA ILE A 80 -6.82 5.87 6.51
C ILE A 80 -5.53 6.64 6.76
N ASN A 81 -5.49 7.90 6.36
CA ASN A 81 -4.37 8.80 6.63
C ASN A 81 -4.66 9.58 7.92
N THR A 82 -3.81 9.38 8.92
CA THR A 82 -4.01 9.83 10.30
C THR A 82 -3.10 10.98 10.69
N CYS A 83 -3.54 11.78 11.66
CA CYS A 83 -2.75 12.85 12.27
C CYS A 83 -2.57 12.56 13.77
N SER A 84 -1.40 12.94 14.32
CA SER A 84 -1.05 12.79 15.74
C SER A 84 -0.33 14.06 16.19
N VAL A 85 -1.11 15.07 16.55
CA VAL A 85 -0.57 16.33 17.13
C VAL A 85 -0.90 16.47 18.62
N THR A 86 -1.86 15.68 19.14
CA THR A 86 -2.27 15.63 20.53
C THR A 86 -2.84 14.26 20.88
N GLU A 87 -2.87 13.90 22.16
CA GLU A 87 -3.51 12.65 22.64
C GLU A 87 -5.00 12.61 22.30
N LEU A 88 -5.67 13.77 22.28
CA LEU A 88 -7.07 13.86 21.87
C LEU A 88 -7.23 13.52 20.37
N ALA A 89 -6.29 13.92 19.52
CA ALA A 89 -6.27 13.54 18.11
C ALA A 89 -6.06 12.03 17.96
N ASP A 90 -5.14 11.42 18.71
CA ASP A 90 -4.90 9.98 18.72
C ASP A 90 -6.17 9.21 19.12
N LYS A 91 -6.87 9.66 20.17
CA LYS A 91 -8.16 9.07 20.58
C LYS A 91 -9.20 9.14 19.47
N LYS A 92 -9.32 10.28 18.80
CA LYS A 92 -10.24 10.45 17.65
C LYS A 92 -9.85 9.54 16.48
N CYS A 93 -8.56 9.39 16.19
CA CYS A 93 -8.06 8.48 15.16
C CYS A 93 -8.44 7.03 15.49
N ARG A 94 -8.20 6.55 16.72
CA ARG A 94 -8.60 5.19 17.14
C ARG A 94 -10.09 4.94 16.98
N GLN A 95 -10.93 5.90 17.40
CA GLN A 95 -12.37 5.80 17.25
C GLN A 95 -12.79 5.76 15.77
N ALA A 96 -12.18 6.59 14.93
CA ALA A 96 -12.45 6.61 13.50
C ALA A 96 -12.04 5.31 12.82
N ILE A 97 -10.86 4.75 13.12
CA ILE A 97 -10.38 3.48 12.57
C ILE A 97 -11.38 2.36 12.91
N ARG A 98 -11.78 2.22 14.18
CA ARG A 98 -12.76 1.21 14.60
C ARG A 98 -14.12 1.37 13.91
N ARG A 99 -14.57 2.62 13.73
CA ARG A 99 -15.83 2.91 13.02
C ARG A 99 -15.75 2.51 11.55
N ILE A 100 -14.65 2.86 10.87
CA ILE A 100 -14.43 2.55 9.46
C ILE A 100 -14.31 1.04 9.25
N SER A 101 -13.61 0.33 10.14
CA SER A 101 -13.53 -1.13 10.12
C SER A 101 -14.92 -1.80 10.19
N LYS A 102 -15.80 -1.27 11.02
CA LYS A 102 -17.21 -1.75 11.11
C LYS A 102 -18.05 -1.39 9.89
N GLN A 103 -17.77 -0.26 9.21
CA GLN A 103 -18.47 0.15 7.99
C GLN A 103 -18.09 -0.68 6.78
N HIS A 104 -16.84 -1.18 6.74
CA HIS A 104 -16.31 -2.00 5.65
C HIS A 104 -15.82 -3.36 6.16
N PRO A 105 -16.73 -4.24 6.64
CA PRO A 105 -16.33 -5.54 7.14
C PRO A 105 -15.72 -6.37 6.00
N GLY A 106 -14.54 -6.91 6.23
CA GLY A 106 -13.80 -7.67 5.22
C GLY A 106 -12.87 -6.86 4.32
N ALA A 107 -12.93 -5.51 4.33
CA ALA A 107 -11.96 -4.67 3.62
C ALA A 107 -10.56 -4.79 4.25
N TYR A 108 -9.53 -4.76 3.40
CA TYR A 108 -8.14 -4.68 3.83
C TYR A 108 -7.85 -3.26 4.35
N MET A 109 -7.52 -3.14 5.62
CA MET A 109 -7.38 -1.86 6.31
C MET A 109 -5.93 -1.40 6.37
N VAL A 110 -5.62 -0.33 5.67
CA VAL A 110 -4.29 0.32 5.66
C VAL A 110 -4.35 1.62 6.44
N VAL A 111 -3.52 1.75 7.47
CA VAL A 111 -3.41 2.98 8.25
C VAL A 111 -2.04 3.61 8.01
N THR A 112 -2.02 4.90 7.74
CA THR A 112 -0.80 5.67 7.49
C THR A 112 -0.88 7.08 8.12
N GLY A 113 0.16 7.87 7.98
CA GLY A 113 0.22 9.24 8.47
C GLY A 113 0.99 9.39 9.79
N CYS A 114 0.85 10.55 10.43
CA CYS A 114 1.67 10.91 11.59
C CYS A 114 1.44 9.96 12.79
N TYR A 115 0.22 9.52 13.04
CA TYR A 115 -0.08 8.60 14.13
C TYR A 115 0.52 7.22 13.87
N ALA A 116 0.39 6.71 12.64
CA ALA A 116 1.00 5.46 12.22
C ALA A 116 2.54 5.48 12.30
N GLN A 117 3.16 6.64 12.05
CA GLN A 117 4.61 6.82 12.14
C GLN A 117 5.10 6.88 13.59
N LEU A 118 4.37 7.59 14.47
CA LEU A 118 4.82 7.85 15.85
C LEU A 118 4.50 6.69 16.81
N LYS A 119 3.39 5.99 16.58
CA LYS A 119 2.88 4.92 17.46
C LYS A 119 2.41 3.70 16.63
N PRO A 120 3.30 3.10 15.82
CA PRO A 120 2.90 2.04 14.89
C PRO A 120 2.36 0.80 15.59
N GLU A 121 2.91 0.42 16.74
CA GLU A 121 2.47 -0.75 17.49
C GLU A 121 1.06 -0.54 18.09
N GLU A 122 0.78 0.68 18.58
CA GLU A 122 -0.55 1.03 19.08
C GLU A 122 -1.59 0.97 17.97
N VAL A 123 -1.24 1.47 16.76
CA VAL A 123 -2.13 1.43 15.60
C VAL A 123 -2.33 0.00 15.11
N ALA A 124 -1.28 -0.82 15.06
CA ALA A 124 -1.36 -2.22 14.63
C ALA A 124 -2.19 -3.09 15.58
N SER A 125 -2.26 -2.72 16.86
CA SER A 125 -3.09 -3.43 17.86
C SER A 125 -4.59 -3.11 17.75
N ILE A 126 -4.98 -2.12 16.94
CA ILE A 126 -6.39 -1.78 16.75
C ILE A 126 -7.06 -2.87 15.91
N GLU A 127 -8.15 -3.42 16.43
CA GLU A 127 -8.93 -4.46 15.75
C GLU A 127 -9.36 -4.01 14.35
N GLY A 128 -9.07 -4.84 13.36
CA GLY A 128 -9.41 -4.62 11.96
C GLY A 128 -8.34 -3.90 11.15
N VAL A 129 -7.19 -3.51 11.75
CA VAL A 129 -6.05 -2.97 11.00
C VAL A 129 -5.22 -4.13 10.46
N ASP A 130 -4.94 -4.13 9.16
CA ASP A 130 -4.17 -5.17 8.48
C ASP A 130 -2.74 -4.70 8.13
N LEU A 131 -2.56 -3.40 7.88
CA LEU A 131 -1.26 -2.83 7.49
C LEU A 131 -1.07 -1.43 8.06
N VAL A 132 0.10 -1.17 8.63
CA VAL A 132 0.52 0.14 9.13
C VAL A 132 1.73 0.61 8.33
N LEU A 133 1.58 1.73 7.62
CA LEU A 133 2.63 2.32 6.79
C LEU A 133 3.15 3.63 7.39
N GLY A 134 4.46 3.74 7.50
CA GLY A 134 5.12 4.96 7.91
C GLY A 134 5.08 6.06 6.85
N ALA A 135 5.66 7.22 7.18
CA ALA A 135 5.63 8.40 6.34
C ALA A 135 6.39 8.22 5.00
N GLU A 136 7.46 7.44 5.00
CA GLU A 136 8.26 7.16 3.79
C GLU A 136 7.59 6.13 2.88
N GLN A 137 6.96 5.12 3.47
CA GLN A 137 6.40 3.97 2.77
C GLN A 137 5.02 4.24 2.15
N LYS A 138 4.29 5.24 2.65
CA LYS A 138 2.91 5.52 2.23
C LYS A 138 2.74 5.86 0.74
N LEU A 139 3.76 6.43 0.11
CA LEU A 139 3.71 6.76 -1.31
C LEU A 139 3.97 5.55 -2.22
N ASP A 140 4.66 4.53 -1.69
CA ASP A 140 4.88 3.25 -2.36
C ASP A 140 3.93 2.15 -1.83
N ILE A 141 2.71 2.54 -1.49
CA ILE A 141 1.69 1.66 -0.92
C ILE A 141 1.47 0.38 -1.74
N VAL A 142 1.58 0.49 -3.07
CA VAL A 142 1.36 -0.65 -4.01
C VAL A 142 2.29 -1.81 -3.70
N SER A 143 3.57 -1.54 -3.38
CA SER A 143 4.57 -2.56 -3.06
C SER A 143 4.24 -3.36 -1.80
N TYR A 144 3.37 -2.85 -0.94
CA TYR A 144 2.96 -3.48 0.31
C TYR A 144 1.58 -4.14 0.25
N LEU A 145 0.86 -3.99 -0.86
CA LEU A 145 -0.48 -4.55 -1.07
C LEU A 145 -0.46 -5.92 -1.78
N ASN A 146 0.53 -6.75 -1.50
CA ASN A 146 0.82 -7.94 -2.32
C ASN A 146 -0.28 -9.01 -2.31
N ASP A 147 -1.08 -9.17 -1.24
CA ASP A 147 -1.99 -10.32 -1.13
C ASP A 147 -3.42 -10.01 -0.69
N PHE A 148 -3.74 -8.81 -0.24
CA PHE A 148 -5.06 -8.43 0.34
C PHE A 148 -5.62 -9.46 1.32
N LYS A 149 -4.78 -10.33 1.87
CA LYS A 149 -5.22 -11.34 2.84
C LYS A 149 -5.32 -10.67 4.19
N LYS A 150 -6.54 -10.60 4.69
CA LYS A 150 -6.82 -10.12 6.04
C LYS A 150 -6.07 -11.00 7.05
N LYS A 151 -5.27 -10.37 7.91
CA LYS A 151 -4.59 -11.08 8.99
C LYS A 151 -5.53 -11.19 10.18
N ASN A 152 -5.68 -12.38 10.74
CA ASN A 152 -6.50 -12.61 11.93
C ASN A 152 -5.83 -12.11 13.22
N GLU A 153 -4.54 -11.77 13.19
CA GLU A 153 -3.73 -11.34 14.34
C GLU A 153 -2.92 -10.09 13.97
N GLY A 154 -3.35 -8.93 14.45
CA GLY A 154 -2.62 -7.66 14.39
C GLY A 154 -2.13 -7.20 13.02
N GLY A 155 -2.04 -5.90 12.81
CA GLY A 155 -1.56 -5.32 11.54
C GLY A 155 -0.05 -5.53 11.32
N ALA A 156 0.35 -5.76 10.06
CA ALA A 156 1.75 -5.73 9.69
C ALA A 156 2.29 -4.29 9.77
N ILE A 157 3.42 -4.09 10.44
CA ILE A 157 4.06 -2.77 10.60
C ILE A 157 5.17 -2.63 9.58
N VAL A 158 5.08 -1.60 8.75
CA VAL A 158 6.13 -1.15 7.83
C VAL A 158 6.35 0.33 8.06
N ALA A 159 7.11 0.66 9.10
CA ALA A 159 7.49 2.02 9.44
C ALA A 159 8.98 2.05 9.79
N SER A 160 9.73 2.99 9.21
CA SER A 160 11.10 3.25 9.65
C SER A 160 11.06 3.86 11.06
N LYS A 161 11.91 3.34 11.96
CA LYS A 161 12.04 3.96 13.30
C LYS A 161 12.55 5.39 13.13
N THR A 162 11.77 6.36 13.56
CA THR A 162 12.25 7.73 13.75
C THR A 162 13.38 7.70 14.79
N LYS A 163 14.58 8.10 14.36
CA LYS A 163 15.72 8.33 15.27
C LYS A 163 15.48 9.57 16.11
#